data_faa02babdec0f745b34897408de8e313
#
_entry.id   faa02babdec0f745b34897408de8e313
#
_cell.length_a   1.000
_cell.length_b   1.000
_cell.length_c   1.000
_cell.angle_alpha   90.00
_cell.angle_beta   90.00
_cell.angle_gamma   90.00
#
_symmetry.space_group_name_H-M   'P 1'
#
loop_
_entity.id
_entity.type
_entity.pdbx_description
1 polymer ?
#
loop_
_entity_poly.entity_id
_entity_poly.type
_entity_poly.pdbx_seq_one_letter_code
_entity_poly.pdbx_strand_id
1 'polypeptide(L)'
;MMGARVIKGFLASLFFFGVLSNTSAQTISIGTPVLEDYLRRAQLLGKVDSMSSFMIRPLYPTEAFGVKDGFDLDSTIVDFDTSVFHRRFGPEGAGKFLILPATYRLQYNSNYAFGVNDGAFIPNRGFQNIISGGAYAEYKGFSLQLQPEILMAQNRDYLGFPIEHQATILFYYEYMNRIDTPERFGTKAYNKFYLGQSSFRYNFKEYSIGVSTENLWWGPGRRSSLLLGNNAPGFLHFTANTRKPVDTKIGSFEGQIIAGFLKSTNYLPPWPDYNIQQNPVYYPKQEDGNRFLSGIVLTYQPKWVPGLFLGYGSTNHLYRSDITDFSDVLPIFNGRKGSGNVYDPIRDKRQQFSAGFFRWLSAEGHFEFYGEYGTLGNSRRLNDFMITPESGRGFTFGFSHLMDLKKPGHYFQISSEMTQTGQTIRNDIRELQTWYIHDHVRHGYTHNGQVLGVGNGPASNQIFVEFAWVHKMNRIGFQMERIAYNLDFYYYRYEASKDFRNKYVDLVPSLIGDWQFGNILVNARFQYVNTLNYKWFLENQPDQYFVPGYDRKNFVGQVGLTYLFK
;
A
#
# COMPACT_ATOMS: atom_id res chain seq x y z
N MET A 1 -22.25 -25.92 -23.06
CA MET A 1 -23.38 -26.08 -22.12
C MET A 1 -23.06 -26.85 -20.83
N MET A 2 -21.85 -27.36 -20.66
CA MET A 2 -21.45 -28.14 -19.46
C MET A 2 -20.93 -27.28 -18.29
N GLY A 3 -20.45 -26.05 -18.55
CA GLY A 3 -19.88 -25.16 -17.52
C GLY A 3 -20.89 -24.51 -16.57
N ALA A 4 -22.14 -24.28 -17.02
CA ALA A 4 -23.15 -23.59 -16.19
C ALA A 4 -23.77 -24.48 -15.09
N ARG A 5 -23.67 -25.80 -15.20
CA ARG A 5 -24.21 -26.73 -14.19
C ARG A 5 -23.24 -26.96 -13.02
N VAL A 6 -21.93 -26.84 -13.24
CA VAL A 6 -20.93 -27.00 -12.20
C VAL A 6 -20.91 -25.78 -11.27
N ILE A 7 -21.12 -24.58 -11.82
CA ILE A 7 -21.18 -23.33 -11.00
C ILE A 7 -22.45 -23.29 -10.14
N LYS A 8 -23.58 -23.81 -10.64
CA LYS A 8 -24.81 -23.89 -9.85
C LYS A 8 -24.73 -24.92 -8.72
N GLY A 9 -24.00 -26.01 -8.90
CA GLY A 9 -23.77 -27.01 -7.84
C GLY A 9 -22.86 -26.51 -6.73
N PHE A 10 -21.85 -25.70 -7.06
CA PHE A 10 -20.93 -25.14 -6.08
C PHE A 10 -21.56 -24.00 -5.26
N LEU A 11 -22.45 -23.22 -5.85
CA LEU A 11 -23.21 -22.17 -5.14
C LEU A 11 -24.32 -22.73 -4.25
N ALA A 12 -24.88 -23.90 -4.57
CA ALA A 12 -25.94 -24.51 -3.77
C ALA A 12 -25.43 -25.24 -2.53
N SER A 13 -24.18 -25.70 -2.50
CA SER A 13 -23.58 -26.37 -1.33
C SER A 13 -23.06 -25.42 -0.25
N LEU A 14 -23.00 -24.11 -0.50
CA LEU A 14 -22.59 -23.08 0.46
C LEU A 14 -23.73 -22.57 1.36
N PHE A 15 -24.97 -23.02 1.15
CA PHE A 15 -26.16 -22.48 1.83
C PHE A 15 -26.60 -23.22 3.12
N PHE A 16 -25.87 -24.24 3.57
CA PHE A 16 -26.26 -24.98 4.78
C PHE A 16 -25.10 -25.06 5.77
N PHE A 17 -25.02 -24.10 6.70
CA PHE A 17 -24.61 -24.29 8.10
C PHE A 17 -24.53 -22.92 8.79
N GLY A 18 -25.71 -22.42 9.19
CA GLY A 18 -25.80 -21.24 10.05
C GLY A 18 -25.65 -21.62 11.52
N VAL A 19 -24.44 -21.58 12.05
CA VAL A 19 -24.22 -21.43 13.49
C VAL A 19 -24.20 -19.94 13.78
N LEU A 20 -25.20 -19.44 14.52
CA LEU A 20 -25.30 -18.06 14.97
C LEU A 20 -24.16 -17.77 15.95
N SER A 21 -23.03 -17.31 15.46
CA SER A 21 -22.00 -16.70 16.27
C SER A 21 -22.17 -15.18 16.21
N ASN A 22 -22.27 -14.53 17.37
CA ASN A 22 -22.25 -13.06 17.49
C ASN A 22 -20.86 -12.54 17.16
N THR A 23 -20.53 -12.38 15.88
CA THR A 23 -19.22 -11.92 15.42
C THR A 23 -19.37 -10.52 14.86
N SER A 24 -18.46 -9.61 15.19
CA SER A 24 -18.39 -8.28 14.60
C SER A 24 -17.29 -8.26 13.53
N ALA A 25 -17.66 -8.08 12.27
CA ALA A 25 -16.75 -8.14 11.13
C ALA A 25 -16.33 -6.74 10.61
N GLN A 26 -16.39 -5.75 11.48
CA GLN A 26 -15.97 -4.39 11.19
C GLN A 26 -14.45 -4.31 10.99
N THR A 27 -14.03 -3.61 9.94
CA THR A 27 -12.62 -3.37 9.64
C THR A 27 -12.16 -1.98 10.06
N ILE A 28 -10.89 -1.85 10.45
CA ILE A 28 -10.21 -0.56 10.49
C ILE A 28 -9.61 -0.28 9.13
N SER A 29 -10.02 0.83 8.52
CA SER A 29 -9.52 1.27 7.23
C SER A 29 -8.02 1.57 7.29
N ILE A 30 -7.27 1.09 6.31
CA ILE A 30 -5.89 1.50 6.11
C ILE A 30 -5.84 3.01 5.87
N GLY A 31 -4.90 3.71 6.51
CA GLY A 31 -4.85 5.17 6.45
C GLY A 31 -5.58 5.88 7.59
N THR A 32 -5.96 5.13 8.63
CA THR A 32 -6.27 5.67 9.97
C THR A 32 -5.05 5.48 10.88
N PRO A 33 -3.95 6.25 10.68
CA PRO A 33 -2.63 5.93 11.23
C PRO A 33 -2.62 5.90 12.75
N VAL A 34 -3.42 6.73 13.41
CA VAL A 34 -3.50 6.77 14.88
C VAL A 34 -3.96 5.43 15.44
N LEU A 35 -5.00 4.82 14.86
CA LEU A 35 -5.58 3.57 15.35
C LEU A 35 -4.68 2.37 15.03
N GLU A 36 -4.18 2.26 13.80
CA GLU A 36 -3.30 1.16 13.41
C GLU A 36 -1.98 1.18 14.22
N ASP A 37 -1.35 2.34 14.35
CA ASP A 37 -0.13 2.51 15.14
C ASP A 37 -0.37 2.21 16.63
N TYR A 38 -1.53 2.60 17.16
CA TYR A 38 -1.87 2.31 18.55
C TYR A 38 -2.08 0.80 18.78
N LEU A 39 -2.82 0.11 17.89
CA LEU A 39 -2.97 -1.34 17.95
C LEU A 39 -1.62 -2.06 17.90
N ARG A 40 -0.74 -1.64 17.01
CA ARG A 40 0.59 -2.22 16.87
C ARG A 40 1.44 -2.00 18.12
N ARG A 41 1.39 -0.80 18.72
CA ARG A 41 2.03 -0.53 20.03
C ARG A 41 1.40 -1.33 21.16
N ALA A 42 0.07 -1.47 21.18
CA ALA A 42 -0.63 -2.26 22.19
C ALA A 42 -0.21 -3.75 22.13
N GLN A 43 0.02 -4.28 20.93
CA GLN A 43 0.55 -5.63 20.75
C GLN A 43 2.00 -5.75 21.25
N LEU A 44 2.88 -4.74 20.97
CA LEU A 44 4.24 -4.69 21.51
C LEU A 44 4.28 -4.64 23.03
N LEU A 45 3.27 -4.05 23.66
CA LEU A 45 3.13 -3.95 25.11
C LEU A 45 2.40 -5.14 25.74
N GLY A 46 2.04 -6.16 24.97
CA GLY A 46 1.29 -7.32 25.45
C GLY A 46 -0.14 -7.00 25.93
N LYS A 47 -0.72 -5.85 25.52
CA LYS A 47 -2.05 -5.42 25.94
C LYS A 47 -3.19 -6.00 25.10
N VAL A 48 -2.88 -6.52 23.94
CA VAL A 48 -3.82 -7.16 23.01
C VAL A 48 -3.24 -8.49 22.56
N ASP A 49 -4.10 -9.34 21.96
CA ASP A 49 -3.67 -10.65 21.49
C ASP A 49 -2.47 -10.56 20.53
N SER A 50 -1.45 -11.36 20.81
CA SER A 50 -0.22 -11.42 20.02
C SER A 50 -0.30 -12.38 18.83
N MET A 51 -1.43 -13.06 18.62
CA MET A 51 -1.58 -14.06 17.56
C MET A 51 -1.74 -13.45 16.16
N SER A 52 -2.18 -12.20 16.04
CA SER A 52 -2.30 -11.54 14.75
C SER A 52 -0.96 -11.07 14.20
N SER A 53 -0.68 -11.42 12.94
CA SER A 53 0.59 -11.12 12.28
C SER A 53 0.80 -9.62 11.98
N PHE A 54 -0.28 -8.84 11.82
CA PHE A 54 -0.24 -7.48 11.24
C PHE A 54 0.23 -7.41 9.78
N MET A 55 0.35 -8.54 9.11
CA MET A 55 0.84 -8.60 7.73
C MET A 55 -0.26 -8.54 6.69
N ILE A 56 -1.52 -8.75 7.09
CA ILE A 56 -2.69 -8.71 6.21
C ILE A 56 -3.64 -7.65 6.74
N ARG A 57 -3.84 -6.59 5.97
CA ARG A 57 -4.75 -5.48 6.32
C ARG A 57 -5.76 -5.24 5.20
N PRO A 58 -6.98 -4.75 5.46
CA PRO A 58 -7.47 -4.13 6.71
C PRO A 58 -7.62 -5.13 7.86
N LEU A 59 -7.45 -4.62 9.09
CA LEU A 59 -7.55 -5.41 10.31
C LEU A 59 -9.01 -5.53 10.77
N TYR A 60 -9.33 -6.63 11.45
CA TYR A 60 -10.60 -6.86 12.16
C TYR A 60 -10.34 -6.78 13.68
N PRO A 61 -10.36 -5.59 14.30
CA PRO A 61 -9.82 -5.42 15.65
C PRO A 61 -10.52 -6.26 16.72
N THR A 62 -11.84 -6.34 16.67
CA THR A 62 -12.62 -7.11 17.63
C THR A 62 -12.34 -8.61 17.54
N GLU A 63 -12.15 -9.12 16.32
CA GLU A 63 -11.91 -10.55 16.08
C GLU A 63 -10.44 -10.93 16.24
N ALA A 64 -9.52 -10.10 15.71
CA ALA A 64 -8.10 -10.41 15.67
C ALA A 64 -7.36 -10.10 16.97
N PHE A 65 -7.85 -9.12 17.76
CA PHE A 65 -7.17 -8.65 18.97
C PHE A 65 -8.03 -8.75 20.23
N GLY A 66 -9.26 -9.25 20.13
CA GLY A 66 -10.15 -9.40 21.27
C GLY A 66 -10.61 -8.07 21.91
N VAL A 67 -10.40 -6.94 21.20
CA VAL A 67 -10.85 -5.64 21.70
C VAL A 67 -12.38 -5.50 21.54
N LYS A 68 -13.04 -4.84 22.49
CA LYS A 68 -14.50 -4.70 22.47
C LYS A 68 -14.98 -3.67 21.47
N ASP A 69 -14.23 -2.57 21.30
CA ASP A 69 -14.47 -1.54 20.30
C ASP A 69 -13.23 -1.36 19.42
N GLY A 70 -13.39 -1.53 18.11
CA GLY A 70 -12.30 -1.36 17.16
C GLY A 70 -11.78 0.07 17.03
N PHE A 71 -12.56 1.05 17.47
CA PHE A 71 -12.20 2.47 17.43
C PHE A 71 -11.86 3.05 18.80
N ASP A 72 -12.19 2.37 19.89
CA ASP A 72 -11.80 2.74 21.25
C ASP A 72 -11.24 1.52 22.00
N LEU A 73 -9.96 1.31 21.82
CA LEU A 73 -9.23 0.16 22.37
C LEU A 73 -9.16 0.16 23.92
N ASP A 74 -9.33 1.32 24.53
CA ASP A 74 -9.38 1.49 26.00
C ASP A 74 -10.81 1.29 26.54
N SER A 75 -11.82 1.19 25.68
CA SER A 75 -13.22 0.96 26.09
C SER A 75 -13.40 -0.48 26.58
N THR A 76 -13.98 -0.61 27.76
CA THR A 76 -14.36 -1.90 28.33
C THR A 76 -15.76 -2.36 27.92
N ILE A 77 -16.58 -1.46 27.37
CA ILE A 77 -17.99 -1.69 27.06
C ILE A 77 -18.34 -1.03 25.73
N VAL A 78 -18.86 -1.81 24.76
CA VAL A 78 -19.67 -1.29 23.65
C VAL A 78 -21.12 -1.48 24.03
N ASP A 79 -21.76 -0.42 24.44
CA ASP A 79 -23.19 -0.46 24.76
C ASP A 79 -24.03 -0.12 23.53
N PHE A 80 -24.50 -1.19 22.85
CA PHE A 80 -25.34 -1.04 21.67
C PHE A 80 -26.77 -0.57 22.01
N ASP A 81 -27.17 -0.64 23.28
CA ASP A 81 -28.56 -0.38 23.67
C ASP A 81 -28.79 1.06 24.14
N THR A 82 -27.73 1.76 24.56
CA THR A 82 -27.83 3.15 25.04
C THR A 82 -27.30 4.19 24.05
N SER A 83 -26.51 3.80 23.03
CA SER A 83 -25.97 4.71 22.04
C SER A 83 -26.96 5.00 20.91
N VAL A 84 -27.09 6.26 20.52
CA VAL A 84 -27.82 6.68 19.31
C VAL A 84 -27.15 6.19 18.04
N PHE A 85 -25.84 5.98 18.09
CA PHE A 85 -24.99 5.63 16.95
C PHE A 85 -24.76 4.13 16.78
N HIS A 86 -25.05 3.34 17.81
CA HIS A 86 -24.91 1.89 17.84
C HIS A 86 -26.26 1.27 18.21
N ARG A 87 -26.83 0.45 17.33
CA ARG A 87 -28.15 -0.15 17.56
C ARG A 87 -28.17 -1.62 17.22
N ARG A 88 -28.94 -2.38 17.99
CA ARG A 88 -29.34 -3.72 17.58
C ARG A 88 -30.70 -3.65 16.86
N PHE A 89 -30.89 -4.54 15.89
CA PHE A 89 -32.15 -4.64 15.16
C PHE A 89 -32.49 -6.09 14.81
N GLY A 90 -33.70 -6.31 14.31
CA GLY A 90 -34.21 -7.64 13.98
C GLY A 90 -34.63 -8.48 15.18
N PRO A 91 -35.14 -9.73 14.97
CA PRO A 91 -35.54 -10.62 16.02
C PRO A 91 -34.38 -10.88 17.00
N GLU A 92 -34.66 -10.78 18.31
CA GLU A 92 -33.71 -11.00 19.41
C GLU A 92 -32.43 -10.14 19.33
N GLY A 93 -32.45 -9.02 18.59
CA GLY A 93 -31.30 -8.17 18.42
C GLY A 93 -30.16 -8.81 17.59
N ALA A 94 -30.49 -9.73 16.69
CA ALA A 94 -29.53 -10.46 15.88
C ALA A 94 -28.78 -9.58 14.87
N GLY A 95 -29.29 -8.40 14.54
CA GLY A 95 -28.64 -7.42 13.69
C GLY A 95 -27.89 -6.38 14.50
N LYS A 96 -26.79 -5.86 13.96
CA LYS A 96 -26.00 -4.76 14.49
C LYS A 96 -25.90 -3.65 13.46
N PHE A 97 -26.00 -2.42 13.90
CA PHE A 97 -25.79 -1.22 13.09
C PHE A 97 -24.92 -0.26 13.88
N LEU A 98 -23.92 0.32 13.20
CA LEU A 98 -23.09 1.35 13.81
C LEU A 98 -22.69 2.41 12.77
N ILE A 99 -22.53 3.64 13.23
CA ILE A 99 -21.97 4.73 12.42
C ILE A 99 -20.45 4.65 12.51
N LEU A 100 -19.80 4.62 11.34
CA LEU A 100 -18.34 4.61 11.23
C LEU A 100 -17.78 6.00 11.50
N PRO A 101 -16.52 6.10 11.97
CA PRO A 101 -15.88 7.39 12.19
C PRO A 101 -15.94 8.30 10.97
N ALA A 102 -16.28 9.57 11.20
CA ALA A 102 -16.17 10.60 10.19
C ALA A 102 -14.74 11.15 10.16
N THR A 103 -14.15 11.21 8.99
CA THR A 103 -12.75 11.67 8.82
C THR A 103 -12.70 12.86 7.86
N TYR A 104 -11.87 13.83 8.19
CA TYR A 104 -11.45 14.92 7.33
C TYR A 104 -9.93 14.94 7.29
N ARG A 105 -9.35 14.78 6.11
CA ARG A 105 -7.91 14.86 5.89
C ARG A 105 -7.59 16.02 4.96
N LEU A 106 -6.67 16.86 5.36
CA LEU A 106 -6.17 17.99 4.59
C LEU A 106 -4.68 17.80 4.32
N GLN A 107 -4.26 18.07 3.08
CA GLN A 107 -2.85 18.13 2.70
C GLN A 107 -2.58 19.40 1.92
N TYR A 108 -1.41 20.00 2.14
CA TYR A 108 -0.90 21.15 1.40
C TYR A 108 0.53 20.92 0.95
N ASN A 109 0.81 21.16 -0.33
CA ASN A 109 2.14 21.19 -0.93
C ASN A 109 2.42 22.59 -1.50
N SER A 110 3.51 23.20 -1.06
CA SER A 110 3.78 24.61 -1.39
C SER A 110 4.32 24.81 -2.81
N ASN A 111 5.19 23.92 -3.30
CA ASN A 111 5.94 24.15 -4.53
C ASN A 111 5.71 23.09 -5.62
N TYR A 112 5.77 21.81 -5.28
CA TYR A 112 5.54 20.68 -6.20
C TYR A 112 4.83 19.55 -5.49
N ALA A 113 4.37 18.55 -6.24
CA ALA A 113 3.68 17.40 -5.69
C ALA A 113 4.60 16.53 -4.85
N PHE A 114 4.18 16.24 -3.62
CA PHE A 114 4.83 15.31 -2.71
C PHE A 114 3.76 14.61 -1.85
N GLY A 115 3.91 13.32 -1.62
CA GLY A 115 3.04 12.50 -0.80
C GLY A 115 3.26 11.02 -1.08
N VAL A 116 3.22 10.20 -0.03
CA VAL A 116 3.42 8.75 -0.11
C VAL A 116 2.51 8.07 0.91
N ASN A 117 1.91 6.95 0.51
CA ASN A 117 0.99 6.17 1.35
C ASN A 117 -0.21 6.97 1.87
N ASP A 118 -0.68 7.89 1.07
CA ASP A 118 -1.75 8.82 1.42
C ASP A 118 -3.15 8.35 0.95
N GLY A 119 -3.25 7.12 0.44
CA GLY A 119 -4.50 6.53 -0.05
C GLY A 119 -4.97 7.18 -1.34
N ALA A 120 -6.17 7.75 -1.31
CA ALA A 120 -6.78 8.37 -2.48
C ALA A 120 -6.26 9.79 -2.81
N PHE A 121 -5.36 10.37 -1.99
CA PHE A 121 -4.71 11.62 -2.37
C PHE A 121 -3.87 11.46 -3.63
N ILE A 122 -3.89 12.47 -4.50
CA ILE A 122 -3.08 12.49 -5.73
C ILE A 122 -1.77 13.27 -5.50
N PRO A 123 -0.72 13.03 -6.30
CA PRO A 123 0.39 13.98 -6.40
C PRO A 123 -0.13 15.36 -6.81
N ASN A 124 -0.09 16.33 -5.90
CA ASN A 124 -0.77 17.63 -6.05
C ASN A 124 0.08 18.76 -5.50
N ARG A 125 0.10 19.91 -6.18
CA ARG A 125 0.53 21.18 -5.62
C ARG A 125 -0.69 22.00 -5.16
N GLY A 126 -0.58 22.64 -4.00
CA GLY A 126 -1.66 23.37 -3.37
C GLY A 126 -2.42 22.51 -2.37
N PHE A 127 -3.63 22.90 -2.06
CA PHE A 127 -4.49 22.18 -1.11
C PHE A 127 -5.19 20.99 -1.78
N GLN A 128 -5.30 19.90 -1.02
CA GLN A 128 -6.24 18.83 -1.30
C GLN A 128 -6.83 18.30 0.02
N ASN A 129 -8.06 17.81 -0.06
CA ASN A 129 -8.73 17.23 1.10
C ASN A 129 -9.54 15.99 0.73
N ILE A 130 -9.71 15.11 1.71
CA ILE A 130 -10.59 13.94 1.64
C ILE A 130 -11.56 14.00 2.81
N ILE A 131 -12.84 13.86 2.49
CA ILE A 131 -13.91 13.67 3.47
C ILE A 131 -14.38 12.22 3.35
N SER A 132 -14.50 11.53 4.47
CA SER A 132 -15.03 10.17 4.54
C SER A 132 -15.86 9.98 5.79
N GLY A 133 -16.85 9.12 5.69
CA GLY A 133 -17.70 8.70 6.79
C GLY A 133 -18.69 7.66 6.28
N GLY A 134 -19.34 6.95 7.19
CA GLY A 134 -20.20 5.88 6.72
C GLY A 134 -20.93 5.13 7.81
N ALA A 135 -21.39 3.94 7.46
CA ALA A 135 -22.10 3.05 8.35
C ALA A 135 -21.72 1.59 8.09
N TYR A 136 -21.84 0.81 9.14
CA TYR A 136 -21.69 -0.64 9.10
C TYR A 136 -22.99 -1.29 9.58
N ALA A 137 -23.43 -2.32 8.88
CA ALA A 137 -24.54 -3.15 9.29
C ALA A 137 -24.19 -4.63 9.14
N GLU A 138 -24.61 -5.44 10.10
CA GLU A 138 -24.44 -6.89 10.09
C GLU A 138 -25.72 -7.59 10.46
N TYR A 139 -26.08 -8.64 9.72
CA TYR A 139 -27.23 -9.48 10.00
C TYR A 139 -27.01 -10.91 9.51
N LYS A 140 -27.11 -11.89 10.41
CA LYS A 140 -27.01 -13.34 10.10
C LYS A 140 -25.76 -13.70 9.25
N GLY A 141 -24.60 -13.12 9.60
CA GLY A 141 -23.34 -13.35 8.90
C GLY A 141 -23.12 -12.44 7.69
N PHE A 142 -24.11 -11.80 7.13
CA PHE A 142 -23.92 -10.78 6.11
C PHE A 142 -23.53 -9.47 6.76
N SER A 143 -22.51 -8.81 6.23
CA SER A 143 -22.10 -7.48 6.64
C SER A 143 -21.97 -6.55 5.43
N LEU A 144 -22.40 -5.31 5.64
CA LEU A 144 -22.28 -4.21 4.70
C LEU A 144 -21.55 -3.07 5.41
N GLN A 145 -20.38 -2.72 4.91
CA GLN A 145 -19.65 -1.51 5.30
C GLN A 145 -19.72 -0.53 4.14
N LEU A 146 -20.24 0.66 4.37
CA LEU A 146 -20.26 1.75 3.40
C LEU A 146 -19.49 2.91 3.98
N GLN A 147 -18.33 3.22 3.39
CA GLN A 147 -17.43 4.30 3.83
C GLN A 147 -16.82 4.99 2.61
N PRO A 148 -17.63 5.76 1.85
CA PRO A 148 -17.17 6.49 0.68
C PRO A 148 -16.16 7.58 1.04
N GLU A 149 -15.39 7.98 0.01
CA GLU A 149 -14.39 9.04 0.09
C GLU A 149 -14.63 10.07 -1.02
N ILE A 150 -14.61 11.35 -0.64
CA ILE A 150 -14.70 12.49 -1.57
C ILE A 150 -13.37 13.21 -1.54
N LEU A 151 -12.65 13.14 -2.66
CA LEU A 151 -11.39 13.86 -2.87
C LEU A 151 -11.64 15.16 -3.62
N MET A 152 -11.09 16.25 -3.11
CA MET A 152 -11.03 17.56 -3.78
C MET A 152 -9.60 18.06 -3.74
N ALA A 153 -9.00 18.32 -4.93
CA ALA A 153 -7.63 18.78 -5.06
C ALA A 153 -7.54 19.99 -5.98
N GLN A 154 -6.79 21.01 -5.57
CA GLN A 154 -6.55 22.20 -6.39
C GLN A 154 -5.78 21.88 -7.66
N ASN A 155 -4.89 20.89 -7.61
CA ASN A 155 -4.10 20.42 -8.74
C ASN A 155 -3.40 21.58 -9.49
N ARG A 156 -2.78 22.50 -8.71
CA ARG A 156 -2.10 23.68 -9.25
C ARG A 156 -0.93 23.26 -10.12
N ASP A 157 -0.61 24.12 -11.07
CA ASP A 157 0.55 23.94 -11.92
C ASP A 157 1.87 24.00 -11.15
N TYR A 158 2.82 23.16 -11.54
CA TYR A 158 4.17 23.13 -10.97
C TYR A 158 5.17 22.66 -12.02
N LEU A 159 6.44 22.97 -11.79
CA LEU A 159 7.50 22.55 -12.68
C LEU A 159 7.62 21.03 -12.66
N GLY A 160 7.31 20.39 -13.79
CA GLY A 160 7.54 18.98 -14.04
C GLY A 160 9.00 18.72 -14.44
N PHE A 161 9.20 17.86 -15.44
CA PHE A 161 10.52 17.63 -15.99
C PHE A 161 11.06 18.90 -16.66
N PRO A 162 12.28 19.39 -16.32
CA PRO A 162 12.79 20.63 -16.89
C PRO A 162 12.98 20.53 -18.39
N ILE A 163 12.49 21.54 -19.10
CA ILE A 163 12.56 21.63 -20.58
C ILE A 163 14.01 21.70 -21.08
N GLU A 164 14.86 22.33 -20.31
CA GLU A 164 16.28 22.52 -20.59
C GLU A 164 17.04 21.19 -20.62
N HIS A 165 16.47 20.15 -19.99
CA HIS A 165 17.07 18.82 -19.93
C HIS A 165 16.74 17.94 -21.16
N GLN A 166 16.76 18.56 -22.35
CA GLN A 166 16.27 17.96 -23.61
C GLN A 166 16.90 16.60 -23.93
N ALA A 167 18.21 16.45 -23.73
CA ALA A 167 18.89 15.19 -24.03
C ALA A 167 18.39 14.00 -23.19
N THR A 168 17.77 14.25 -22.04
CA THR A 168 17.28 13.21 -21.13
C THR A 168 15.77 13.01 -21.21
N ILE A 169 15.04 14.03 -21.66
CA ILE A 169 13.58 14.02 -21.61
C ILE A 169 12.95 12.91 -22.48
N LEU A 170 13.54 12.62 -23.63
CA LEU A 170 13.07 11.55 -24.52
C LEU A 170 13.20 10.18 -23.84
N PHE A 171 14.37 9.91 -23.22
CA PHE A 171 14.59 8.68 -22.47
C PHE A 171 13.68 8.56 -21.26
N TYR A 172 13.40 9.69 -20.59
CA TYR A 172 12.48 9.72 -19.48
C TYR A 172 11.06 9.34 -19.91
N TYR A 173 10.56 9.89 -21.01
CA TYR A 173 9.21 9.56 -21.48
C TYR A 173 9.13 8.15 -22.05
N GLU A 174 10.13 7.67 -22.76
CA GLU A 174 10.20 6.27 -23.19
C GLU A 174 10.11 5.32 -21.98
N TYR A 175 10.87 5.61 -20.94
CA TYR A 175 10.89 4.82 -19.71
C TYR A 175 9.57 4.91 -18.94
N MET A 176 9.05 6.13 -18.72
CA MET A 176 7.84 6.36 -17.94
C MET A 176 6.55 6.01 -18.70
N ASN A 177 6.61 5.85 -20.03
CA ASN A 177 5.46 5.37 -20.81
C ASN A 177 5.17 3.86 -20.59
N ARG A 178 5.90 3.21 -19.70
CA ARG A 178 5.67 1.82 -19.26
C ARG A 178 5.02 1.74 -17.88
N ILE A 179 4.49 2.86 -17.38
CA ILE A 179 3.76 2.95 -16.12
C ILE A 179 2.76 4.12 -16.16
N ASP A 180 1.58 3.94 -15.61
CA ASP A 180 0.57 5.00 -15.47
C ASP A 180 0.77 5.74 -14.13
N THR A 181 1.74 6.65 -14.13
CA THR A 181 2.02 7.57 -13.02
C THR A 181 2.18 8.98 -13.57
N PRO A 182 1.06 9.66 -13.89
CA PRO A 182 1.11 10.99 -14.47
C PRO A 182 1.76 11.97 -13.50
N GLU A 183 2.63 12.85 -14.01
CA GLU A 183 3.21 13.91 -13.20
C GLU A 183 2.13 14.84 -12.63
N ARG A 184 1.03 15.02 -13.38
CA ARG A 184 -0.11 15.83 -12.99
C ARG A 184 -1.42 15.21 -13.47
N PHE A 185 -2.47 15.30 -12.67
CA PHE A 185 -3.80 14.77 -12.95
C PHE A 185 -4.64 15.75 -13.77
N GLY A 186 -4.23 16.00 -15.03
CA GLY A 186 -4.84 16.99 -15.91
C GLY A 186 -4.50 18.43 -15.53
N THR A 187 -5.14 19.41 -16.18
CA THR A 187 -4.84 20.85 -16.05
C THR A 187 -5.78 21.62 -15.12
N LYS A 188 -6.86 20.99 -14.66
CA LYS A 188 -7.89 21.58 -13.81
C LYS A 188 -7.85 21.02 -12.40
N ALA A 189 -8.61 21.61 -11.49
CA ALA A 189 -8.90 21.03 -10.18
C ALA A 189 -9.44 19.60 -10.34
N TYR A 190 -8.98 18.69 -9.50
CA TYR A 190 -9.33 17.28 -9.56
C TYR A 190 -10.27 16.93 -8.42
N ASN A 191 -11.50 16.57 -8.76
CA ASN A 191 -12.52 16.15 -7.81
C ASN A 191 -12.97 14.73 -8.14
N LYS A 192 -12.99 13.85 -7.15
CA LYS A 192 -13.32 12.45 -7.36
C LYS A 192 -14.13 11.89 -6.20
N PHE A 193 -15.15 11.11 -6.53
CA PHE A 193 -15.87 10.26 -5.60
C PHE A 193 -15.38 8.82 -5.74
N TYR A 194 -15.02 8.21 -4.62
CA TYR A 194 -14.67 6.79 -4.50
C TYR A 194 -15.66 6.11 -3.57
N LEU A 195 -15.94 4.82 -3.83
CA LEU A 195 -16.64 3.98 -2.85
C LEU A 195 -15.80 3.79 -1.58
N GLY A 196 -14.51 4.13 -1.65
CA GLY A 196 -13.61 4.18 -0.52
C GLY A 196 -13.48 2.84 0.19
N GLN A 197 -13.58 2.88 1.50
CA GLN A 197 -13.37 1.71 2.36
C GLN A 197 -14.66 0.91 2.54
N SER A 198 -15.31 0.54 1.42
CA SER A 198 -16.62 -0.13 1.42
C SER A 198 -16.51 -1.60 1.08
N SER A 199 -17.35 -2.43 1.70
CA SER A 199 -17.39 -3.87 1.44
C SER A 199 -18.76 -4.48 1.71
N PHE A 200 -19.09 -5.55 0.98
CA PHE A 200 -20.21 -6.44 1.24
C PHE A 200 -19.68 -7.86 1.37
N ARG A 201 -19.92 -8.48 2.53
CA ARG A 201 -19.27 -9.75 2.89
C ARG A 201 -20.26 -10.71 3.53
N TYR A 202 -19.97 -12.00 3.41
CA TYR A 202 -20.54 -13.06 4.22
C TYR A 202 -19.47 -13.62 5.15
N ASN A 203 -19.73 -13.58 6.44
CA ASN A 203 -18.84 -13.97 7.51
C ASN A 203 -19.31 -15.28 8.11
N PHE A 204 -18.42 -16.24 8.25
CA PHE A 204 -18.71 -17.52 8.87
C PHE A 204 -17.48 -18.03 9.63
N LYS A 205 -17.65 -18.27 10.91
CA LYS A 205 -16.55 -18.63 11.83
C LYS A 205 -15.39 -17.63 11.71
N GLU A 206 -14.19 -18.10 11.40
CA GLU A 206 -12.97 -17.32 11.23
C GLU A 206 -12.81 -16.72 9.83
N TYR A 207 -13.72 -16.97 8.92
CA TYR A 207 -13.59 -16.62 7.50
C TYR A 207 -14.57 -15.55 7.06
N SER A 208 -14.21 -14.84 6.01
CA SER A 208 -15.03 -13.85 5.32
C SER A 208 -14.85 -13.98 3.81
N ILE A 209 -15.94 -13.86 3.06
CA ILE A 209 -15.94 -13.86 1.60
C ILE A 209 -16.85 -12.75 1.09
N GLY A 210 -16.45 -12.01 0.07
CA GLY A 210 -17.28 -10.95 -0.47
C GLY A 210 -16.62 -10.11 -1.53
N VAL A 211 -17.14 -8.90 -1.70
CA VAL A 211 -16.62 -7.88 -2.60
C VAL A 211 -16.27 -6.62 -1.81
N SER A 212 -15.20 -5.97 -2.19
CA SER A 212 -14.68 -4.82 -1.46
C SER A 212 -14.04 -3.79 -2.39
N THR A 213 -14.01 -2.55 -1.94
CA THR A 213 -13.19 -1.47 -2.50
C THR A 213 -12.19 -0.94 -1.48
N GLU A 214 -12.01 -1.62 -0.35
CA GLU A 214 -11.06 -1.24 0.69
C GLU A 214 -9.62 -1.27 0.15
N ASN A 215 -8.78 -0.39 0.66
CA ASN A 215 -7.35 -0.48 0.46
C ASN A 215 -6.81 -1.75 1.10
N LEU A 216 -5.76 -2.31 0.50
CA LEU A 216 -5.11 -3.54 0.94
C LEU A 216 -3.65 -3.26 1.29
N TRP A 217 -3.14 -3.97 2.31
CA TRP A 217 -1.72 -3.93 2.64
C TRP A 217 -1.24 -5.34 2.98
N TRP A 218 -0.21 -5.80 2.25
CA TRP A 218 0.38 -7.12 2.44
C TRP A 218 1.85 -7.00 2.79
N GLY A 219 2.18 -7.30 4.03
CA GLY A 219 3.53 -7.27 4.57
C GLY A 219 3.61 -6.60 5.93
N PRO A 220 4.70 -6.80 6.66
CA PRO A 220 4.90 -6.29 8.01
C PRO A 220 5.35 -4.82 8.06
N GLY A 221 5.68 -4.23 6.92
CA GLY A 221 6.17 -2.86 6.81
C GLY A 221 5.23 -1.82 7.44
N ARG A 222 5.79 -0.71 7.89
CA ARG A 222 5.05 0.43 8.47
C ARG A 222 4.92 1.57 7.47
N ARG A 223 5.97 1.79 6.66
CA ARG A 223 6.05 2.86 5.66
C ARG A 223 5.92 2.35 4.24
N SER A 224 6.29 1.10 3.99
CA SER A 224 6.28 0.51 2.66
C SER A 224 5.81 -0.93 2.70
N SER A 225 5.20 -1.38 1.61
CA SER A 225 4.95 -2.77 1.30
C SER A 225 5.28 -3.02 -0.17
N LEU A 226 5.95 -4.13 -0.44
CA LEU A 226 6.40 -4.45 -1.80
C LEU A 226 5.24 -4.81 -2.73
N LEU A 227 4.22 -5.51 -2.22
CA LEU A 227 3.11 -6.03 -3.02
C LEU A 227 1.92 -5.08 -3.08
N LEU A 228 1.29 -4.83 -1.95
CA LEU A 228 0.13 -3.95 -1.83
C LEU A 228 0.32 -3.02 -0.66
N GLY A 229 0.18 -1.73 -0.89
CA GLY A 229 0.31 -0.67 0.09
C GLY A 229 -0.81 0.37 -0.02
N ASN A 230 -0.73 1.42 0.79
CA ASN A 230 -1.75 2.48 0.85
C ASN A 230 -1.38 3.68 -0.02
N ASN A 231 -0.83 3.47 -1.22
CA ASN A 231 -0.42 4.58 -2.08
C ASN A 231 -1.42 4.89 -3.20
N ALA A 232 -2.30 3.96 -3.53
CA ALA A 232 -3.38 4.14 -4.51
C ALA A 232 -4.74 4.10 -3.80
N PRO A 233 -5.81 4.67 -4.38
CA PRO A 233 -7.16 4.42 -3.88
C PRO A 233 -7.50 2.94 -3.97
N GLY A 234 -8.43 2.48 -3.14
CA GLY A 234 -8.91 1.10 -3.20
C GLY A 234 -9.60 0.79 -4.54
N PHE A 235 -9.54 -0.47 -4.95
CA PHE A 235 -10.12 -0.95 -6.21
C PHE A 235 -11.15 -2.04 -5.96
N LEU A 236 -12.14 -2.15 -6.87
CA LEU A 236 -13.16 -3.19 -6.76
C LEU A 236 -12.53 -4.57 -6.92
N HIS A 237 -12.64 -5.39 -5.90
CA HIS A 237 -12.11 -6.76 -5.89
C HIS A 237 -13.03 -7.71 -5.12
N PHE A 238 -13.05 -8.96 -5.54
CA PHE A 238 -13.47 -10.09 -4.74
C PHE A 238 -12.40 -10.35 -3.69
N THR A 239 -12.81 -10.75 -2.49
CA THR A 239 -11.90 -11.13 -1.41
C THR A 239 -12.45 -12.34 -0.65
N ALA A 240 -11.54 -13.27 -0.32
CA ALA A 240 -11.77 -14.34 0.64
C ALA A 240 -10.62 -14.34 1.63
N ASN A 241 -10.90 -14.16 2.91
CA ASN A 241 -9.86 -13.96 3.93
C ASN A 241 -10.25 -14.52 5.29
N THR A 242 -9.24 -14.71 6.14
CA THR A 242 -9.43 -14.92 7.57
C THR A 242 -9.67 -13.59 8.26
N ARG A 243 -10.55 -13.55 9.27
CA ARG A 243 -10.83 -12.37 10.11
C ARG A 243 -9.99 -12.33 11.38
N LYS A 244 -9.52 -13.48 11.80
CA LYS A 244 -8.58 -13.71 12.91
C LYS A 244 -7.66 -14.88 12.57
N PRO A 245 -6.57 -15.03 13.29
CA PRO A 245 -5.72 -16.21 13.17
C PRO A 245 -6.51 -17.50 13.38
N VAL A 246 -6.30 -18.50 12.53
CA VAL A 246 -6.92 -19.82 12.62
C VAL A 246 -5.94 -20.77 13.31
N ASP A 247 -6.28 -21.20 14.50
CA ASP A 247 -5.45 -22.06 15.31
C ASP A 247 -5.42 -23.49 14.79
N THR A 248 -4.22 -24.06 14.77
CA THR A 248 -3.97 -25.45 14.43
C THR A 248 -3.04 -26.12 15.44
N LYS A 249 -2.81 -27.44 15.28
CA LYS A 249 -1.87 -28.17 16.15
C LYS A 249 -0.42 -27.67 16.05
N ILE A 250 -0.05 -27.08 14.90
CA ILE A 250 1.32 -26.64 14.61
C ILE A 250 1.51 -25.12 14.76
N GLY A 251 0.45 -24.36 14.96
CA GLY A 251 0.48 -22.90 15.07
C GLY A 251 -0.75 -22.27 14.45
N SER A 252 -0.75 -20.97 14.24
CA SER A 252 -1.86 -20.23 13.66
C SER A 252 -1.58 -19.75 12.23
N PHE A 253 -2.63 -19.63 11.44
CA PHE A 253 -2.58 -19.18 10.04
C PHE A 253 -3.53 -18.03 9.80
N GLU A 254 -3.11 -17.06 8.98
CA GLU A 254 -3.97 -16.03 8.39
C GLU A 254 -3.77 -16.05 6.88
N GLY A 255 -4.80 -15.70 6.11
CA GLY A 255 -4.69 -15.67 4.65
C GLY A 255 -5.73 -14.80 3.98
N GLN A 256 -5.40 -14.37 2.76
CA GLN A 256 -6.32 -13.63 1.91
C GLN A 256 -6.07 -13.98 0.43
N ILE A 257 -7.15 -14.12 -0.32
CA ILE A 257 -7.16 -14.25 -1.78
C ILE A 257 -7.96 -13.07 -2.32
N ILE A 258 -7.45 -12.43 -3.37
CA ILE A 258 -8.13 -11.32 -4.04
C ILE A 258 -8.17 -11.52 -5.55
N ALA A 259 -9.18 -10.93 -6.18
CA ALA A 259 -9.33 -10.87 -7.63
C ALA A 259 -10.12 -9.61 -8.00
N GLY A 260 -9.54 -8.69 -8.76
CA GLY A 260 -10.18 -7.39 -8.99
C GLY A 260 -9.73 -6.67 -10.25
N PHE A 261 -10.26 -5.46 -10.43
CA PHE A 261 -10.07 -4.67 -11.64
C PHE A 261 -9.35 -3.38 -11.35
N LEU A 262 -8.30 -3.12 -12.15
CA LEU A 262 -7.53 -1.89 -12.11
C LEU A 262 -7.92 -0.98 -13.26
N LYS A 263 -7.86 0.34 -13.00
CA LYS A 263 -8.15 1.39 -13.99
C LYS A 263 -6.92 2.26 -14.24
N SER A 264 -6.80 2.79 -15.44
CA SER A 264 -5.81 3.80 -15.83
C SER A 264 -6.39 5.20 -15.74
N THR A 265 -5.50 6.20 -15.77
CA THR A 265 -5.88 7.61 -15.81
C THR A 265 -6.09 8.13 -17.23
N ASN A 266 -5.37 7.58 -18.20
CA ASN A 266 -5.25 8.08 -19.58
C ASN A 266 -4.70 9.52 -19.67
N TYR A 267 -4.03 10.04 -18.62
CA TYR A 267 -3.35 11.31 -18.70
C TYR A 267 -2.01 11.15 -19.41
N LEU A 268 -1.76 12.03 -20.37
CA LEU A 268 -0.45 12.16 -21.01
C LEU A 268 0.48 13.00 -20.12
N PRO A 269 1.81 12.84 -20.27
CA PRO A 269 2.76 13.73 -19.61
C PRO A 269 2.49 15.19 -19.99
N PRO A 270 2.76 16.13 -19.09
CA PRO A 270 2.46 17.55 -19.31
C PRO A 270 3.41 18.23 -20.30
N TRP A 271 4.19 17.49 -21.07
CA TRP A 271 5.12 18.02 -22.04
C TRP A 271 4.40 18.65 -23.23
N PRO A 272 4.75 19.88 -23.62
CA PRO A 272 4.05 20.61 -24.67
C PRO A 272 4.39 20.17 -26.09
N ASP A 273 5.44 19.38 -26.30
CA ASP A 273 5.82 18.95 -27.64
C ASP A 273 4.95 17.79 -28.13
N TYR A 274 3.96 18.14 -28.94
CA TYR A 274 3.05 17.21 -29.58
C TYR A 274 3.76 16.17 -30.47
N ASN A 275 4.88 16.54 -31.13
CA ASN A 275 5.60 15.64 -32.00
C ASN A 275 6.24 14.47 -31.22
N ILE A 276 6.74 14.75 -30.02
CA ILE A 276 7.25 13.71 -29.12
C ILE A 276 6.13 12.78 -28.69
N GLN A 277 4.99 13.32 -28.30
CA GLN A 277 3.82 12.55 -27.88
C GLN A 277 3.23 11.68 -29.00
N GLN A 278 3.38 12.10 -30.25
CA GLN A 278 2.93 11.35 -31.42
C GLN A 278 3.98 10.35 -31.94
N ASN A 279 5.21 10.40 -31.43
CA ASN A 279 6.26 9.50 -31.89
C ASN A 279 6.06 8.08 -31.31
N PRO A 280 5.79 7.06 -32.14
CA PRO A 280 5.52 5.70 -31.68
C PRO A 280 6.74 5.02 -31.05
N VAL A 281 7.93 5.52 -31.21
CA VAL A 281 9.14 5.01 -30.55
C VAL A 281 9.13 5.39 -29.07
N TYR A 282 8.85 6.65 -28.75
CA TYR A 282 8.84 7.15 -27.38
C TYR A 282 7.50 6.94 -26.69
N TYR A 283 6.42 6.95 -27.49
CA TYR A 283 5.03 6.79 -27.05
C TYR A 283 4.34 5.66 -27.82
N PRO A 284 4.77 4.41 -27.68
CA PRO A 284 4.03 3.31 -28.26
C PRO A 284 2.62 3.29 -27.66
N LYS A 285 1.65 3.04 -28.52
CA LYS A 285 0.23 2.98 -28.15
C LYS A 285 0.03 1.97 -27.02
N GLN A 286 -0.57 2.42 -25.94
CA GLN A 286 -1.01 1.55 -24.84
C GLN A 286 -2.37 0.95 -25.20
N GLU A 287 -2.69 -0.21 -24.64
CA GLU A 287 -4.02 -0.80 -24.72
C GLU A 287 -5.04 0.01 -23.88
N ASP A 288 -6.29 -0.41 -23.83
CA ASP A 288 -7.39 0.35 -23.19
C ASP A 288 -7.25 0.57 -21.67
N GLY A 289 -6.21 0.04 -21.05
CA GLY A 289 -5.87 0.25 -19.64
C GLY A 289 -6.72 -0.54 -18.65
N ASN A 290 -7.69 -1.33 -19.10
CA ASN A 290 -8.46 -2.23 -18.25
C ASN A 290 -7.61 -3.46 -17.89
N ARG A 291 -7.25 -3.57 -16.61
CA ARG A 291 -6.37 -4.63 -16.12
C ARG A 291 -7.06 -5.45 -15.05
N PHE A 292 -6.62 -6.67 -14.91
CA PHE A 292 -7.03 -7.59 -13.86
C PHE A 292 -5.86 -7.86 -12.92
N LEU A 293 -6.13 -7.81 -11.64
CA LEU A 293 -5.20 -8.14 -10.58
C LEU A 293 -5.75 -9.31 -9.78
N SER A 294 -4.94 -10.33 -9.60
CA SER A 294 -5.21 -11.40 -8.64
C SER A 294 -4.04 -11.55 -7.68
N GLY A 295 -4.30 -12.06 -6.50
CA GLY A 295 -3.25 -12.24 -5.50
C GLY A 295 -3.66 -13.18 -4.38
N ILE A 296 -2.63 -13.70 -3.72
CA ILE A 296 -2.74 -14.54 -2.52
C ILE A 296 -1.68 -14.12 -1.52
N VAL A 297 -2.04 -14.10 -0.25
CA VAL A 297 -1.12 -13.99 0.86
C VAL A 297 -1.48 -15.00 1.94
N LEU A 298 -0.47 -15.60 2.54
CA LEU A 298 -0.60 -16.52 3.66
C LEU A 298 0.44 -16.15 4.71
N THR A 299 0.05 -16.16 5.99
CA THR A 299 0.97 -16.01 7.12
C THR A 299 0.84 -17.19 8.06
N TYR A 300 1.91 -17.49 8.77
CA TYR A 300 2.04 -18.59 9.69
C TYR A 300 2.81 -18.17 10.93
N GLN A 301 2.26 -18.45 12.11
CA GLN A 301 2.94 -18.30 13.39
C GLN A 301 3.20 -19.70 13.97
N PRO A 302 4.46 -20.17 14.02
CA PRO A 302 4.81 -21.44 14.64
C PRO A 302 4.49 -21.46 16.13
N LYS A 303 3.84 -22.52 16.61
CA LYS A 303 3.48 -22.67 18.03
C LYS A 303 4.69 -22.70 18.96
N TRP A 304 5.83 -23.22 18.47
CA TRP A 304 7.07 -23.38 19.23
C TRP A 304 7.99 -22.17 19.22
N VAL A 305 7.66 -21.13 18.45
CA VAL A 305 8.40 -19.86 18.42
C VAL A 305 7.40 -18.72 18.58
N PRO A 306 6.94 -18.43 19.79
CA PRO A 306 5.98 -17.35 20.03
C PRO A 306 6.52 -16.00 19.52
N GLY A 307 5.64 -15.23 18.90
CA GLY A 307 5.98 -13.91 18.36
C GLY A 307 6.70 -13.91 17.01
N LEU A 308 7.09 -15.07 16.46
CA LEU A 308 7.61 -15.17 15.10
C LEU A 308 6.45 -15.39 14.12
N PHE A 309 6.31 -14.52 13.15
CA PHE A 309 5.38 -14.64 12.03
C PHE A 309 6.18 -14.77 10.74
N LEU A 310 5.82 -15.74 9.93
CA LEU A 310 6.35 -15.96 8.59
C LEU A 310 5.22 -15.76 7.60
N GLY A 311 5.51 -15.27 6.41
CA GLY A 311 4.48 -15.07 5.40
C GLY A 311 5.03 -15.17 3.99
N TYR A 312 4.12 -15.41 3.07
CA TYR A 312 4.39 -15.39 1.64
C TYR A 312 3.19 -14.77 0.92
N GLY A 313 3.47 -13.89 -0.02
CA GLY A 313 2.47 -13.29 -0.88
C GLY A 313 2.89 -13.30 -2.34
N SER A 314 1.91 -13.37 -3.23
CA SER A 314 2.12 -13.22 -4.66
C SER A 314 0.95 -12.48 -5.30
N THR A 315 1.26 -11.59 -6.24
CA THR A 315 0.29 -10.89 -7.07
C THR A 315 0.60 -11.10 -8.54
N ASN A 316 -0.44 -11.15 -9.34
CA ASN A 316 -0.38 -11.33 -10.78
C ASN A 316 -1.29 -10.32 -11.45
N HIS A 317 -0.79 -9.61 -12.46
CA HIS A 317 -1.53 -8.56 -13.12
C HIS A 317 -1.29 -8.57 -14.63
N LEU A 318 -2.39 -8.39 -15.40
CA LEU A 318 -2.40 -8.51 -16.85
C LEU A 318 -3.53 -7.65 -17.44
N TYR A 319 -3.49 -7.39 -18.75
CA TYR A 319 -4.63 -6.79 -19.42
C TYR A 319 -5.82 -7.76 -19.44
N ARG A 320 -7.02 -7.20 -19.35
CA ARG A 320 -8.26 -7.99 -19.42
C ARG A 320 -8.39 -8.75 -20.75
N SER A 321 -7.90 -8.18 -21.84
CA SER A 321 -7.84 -8.78 -23.17
C SER A 321 -6.96 -10.03 -23.24
N ASP A 322 -5.97 -10.14 -22.37
CA ASP A 322 -5.02 -11.26 -22.32
C ASP A 322 -5.52 -12.45 -21.48
N ILE A 323 -6.68 -12.32 -20.82
CA ILE A 323 -7.28 -13.43 -20.06
C ILE A 323 -7.84 -14.44 -21.05
N THR A 324 -7.22 -15.61 -21.14
CA THR A 324 -7.64 -16.71 -22.01
C THR A 324 -8.24 -17.89 -21.26
N ASP A 325 -7.78 -18.11 -20.03
CA ASP A 325 -8.15 -19.26 -19.20
C ASP A 325 -8.43 -18.87 -17.75
N PHE A 326 -9.12 -19.77 -17.06
CA PHE A 326 -9.38 -19.62 -15.63
C PHE A 326 -8.08 -19.57 -14.78
N SER A 327 -7.02 -20.24 -15.24
CA SER A 327 -5.70 -20.18 -14.60
C SER A 327 -5.05 -18.78 -14.65
N ASP A 328 -5.50 -17.91 -15.56
CA ASP A 328 -5.03 -16.53 -15.63
C ASP A 328 -5.65 -15.65 -14.53
N VAL A 329 -6.80 -16.08 -14.00
CA VAL A 329 -7.56 -15.36 -12.97
C VAL A 329 -7.11 -15.72 -11.54
N LEU A 330 -6.66 -16.95 -11.30
CA LEU A 330 -6.25 -17.43 -9.99
C LEU A 330 -4.72 -17.63 -9.92
N PRO A 331 -4.01 -16.91 -9.05
CA PRO A 331 -2.54 -16.96 -8.99
C PRO A 331 -2.00 -18.34 -8.58
N ILE A 332 -2.80 -19.15 -7.88
CA ILE A 332 -2.41 -20.49 -7.40
C ILE A 332 -2.18 -21.48 -8.57
N PHE A 333 -2.88 -21.28 -9.69
CA PHE A 333 -2.87 -22.17 -10.84
C PHE A 333 -2.08 -21.61 -12.02
N ASN A 334 -1.40 -20.49 -11.84
CA ASN A 334 -0.58 -19.87 -12.87
C ASN A 334 0.71 -20.67 -13.08
N GLY A 335 0.58 -21.81 -13.76
CA GLY A 335 1.71 -22.44 -14.40
C GLY A 335 2.32 -21.48 -15.44
N ARG A 336 3.61 -21.63 -15.74
CA ARG A 336 4.31 -20.88 -16.76
C ARG A 336 3.58 -20.93 -18.10
N LYS A 337 2.95 -19.86 -18.49
CA LYS A 337 2.50 -19.62 -19.86
C LYS A 337 3.40 -18.57 -20.50
N GLY A 338 4.71 -18.76 -20.46
CA GLY A 338 5.66 -17.95 -21.20
C GLY A 338 5.95 -18.57 -22.57
N SER A 339 6.46 -17.81 -23.50
CA SER A 339 6.79 -18.21 -24.88
C SER A 339 7.92 -19.25 -25.01
N GLY A 340 8.07 -20.15 -24.07
CA GLY A 340 9.09 -21.21 -24.12
C GLY A 340 10.55 -20.75 -24.02
N ASN A 341 10.82 -19.47 -24.16
CA ASN A 341 12.15 -18.90 -24.02
C ASN A 341 12.37 -18.42 -22.59
N VAL A 342 13.06 -19.21 -21.80
CA VAL A 342 13.30 -18.99 -20.36
C VAL A 342 14.01 -17.66 -20.08
N TYR A 343 14.62 -17.04 -21.09
CA TYR A 343 15.48 -15.86 -20.99
C TYR A 343 14.85 -14.56 -21.52
N ASP A 344 13.58 -14.60 -21.95
CA ASP A 344 12.90 -13.41 -22.47
C ASP A 344 11.66 -13.05 -21.58
N PRO A 345 11.88 -12.43 -20.41
CA PRO A 345 10.79 -12.03 -19.53
C PRO A 345 9.94 -10.90 -20.09
N ILE A 346 10.42 -10.18 -21.10
CA ILE A 346 9.74 -9.04 -21.74
C ILE A 346 8.52 -9.50 -22.55
N ARG A 347 8.55 -10.72 -23.05
CA ARG A 347 7.45 -11.29 -23.85
C ARG A 347 6.34 -11.94 -23.02
N ASP A 348 6.47 -12.00 -21.69
CA ASP A 348 5.38 -12.49 -20.85
C ASP A 348 4.26 -11.43 -20.80
N LYS A 349 3.04 -11.83 -21.10
CA LYS A 349 1.86 -10.96 -21.05
C LYS A 349 1.39 -10.64 -19.64
N ARG A 350 2.06 -11.14 -18.63
CA ARG A 350 1.71 -10.99 -17.21
C ARG A 350 2.89 -10.46 -16.42
N GLN A 351 2.61 -9.54 -15.52
CA GLN A 351 3.56 -9.12 -14.51
C GLN A 351 3.22 -9.80 -13.19
N GLN A 352 4.18 -10.49 -12.60
CA GLN A 352 4.04 -11.15 -11.31
C GLN A 352 5.06 -10.59 -10.32
N PHE A 353 4.60 -10.41 -9.08
CA PHE A 353 5.44 -10.11 -7.92
C PHE A 353 5.23 -11.20 -6.88
N SER A 354 6.31 -11.59 -6.20
CA SER A 354 6.24 -12.49 -5.06
C SER A 354 7.14 -11.99 -3.95
N ALA A 355 6.71 -12.14 -2.69
CA ALA A 355 7.50 -11.72 -1.54
C ALA A 355 7.34 -12.70 -0.38
N GLY A 356 8.46 -13.00 0.26
CA GLY A 356 8.50 -13.65 1.57
C GLY A 356 8.55 -12.59 2.66
N PHE A 357 7.88 -12.83 3.79
CA PHE A 357 7.79 -11.92 4.92
C PHE A 357 8.22 -12.62 6.20
N PHE A 358 8.76 -11.85 7.12
CA PHE A 358 8.86 -12.24 8.52
C PHE A 358 8.61 -11.03 9.42
N ARG A 359 8.09 -11.31 10.60
CA ARG A 359 7.99 -10.36 11.71
C ARG A 359 8.26 -11.10 13.00
N TRP A 360 9.17 -10.60 13.80
CA TRP A 360 9.44 -11.10 15.13
C TRP A 360 9.07 -10.04 16.15
N LEU A 361 8.15 -10.41 17.02
CA LEU A 361 7.57 -9.59 18.07
C LEU A 361 7.99 -10.12 19.44
N SER A 362 8.59 -9.30 20.28
CA SER A 362 8.84 -9.57 21.69
C SER A 362 8.04 -8.60 22.56
N ALA A 363 6.97 -9.10 23.18
CA ALA A 363 6.16 -8.28 24.08
C ALA A 363 6.90 -7.97 25.39
N GLU A 364 7.78 -8.87 25.88
CA GLU A 364 8.59 -8.64 27.06
C GLU A 364 9.67 -7.57 26.81
N GLY A 365 10.27 -7.57 25.62
CA GLY A 365 11.27 -6.58 25.21
C GLY A 365 10.66 -5.32 24.58
N HIS A 366 9.35 -5.23 24.43
CA HIS A 366 8.64 -4.14 23.75
C HIS A 366 9.22 -3.80 22.36
N PHE A 367 9.58 -4.82 21.61
CA PHE A 367 10.38 -4.69 20.42
C PHE A 367 9.82 -5.56 19.29
N GLU A 368 9.92 -5.09 18.07
CA GLU A 368 9.69 -5.86 16.86
C GLU A 368 10.80 -5.65 15.84
N PHE A 369 11.07 -6.70 15.08
CA PHE A 369 11.92 -6.67 13.91
C PHE A 369 11.20 -7.37 12.76
N TYR A 370 11.27 -6.82 11.55
CA TYR A 370 10.53 -7.35 10.41
C TYR A 370 11.26 -7.13 9.10
N GLY A 371 10.88 -7.92 8.10
CA GLY A 371 11.37 -7.75 6.75
C GLY A 371 10.50 -8.39 5.69
N GLU A 372 10.67 -7.88 4.49
CA GLU A 372 10.13 -8.40 3.24
C GLU A 372 11.26 -8.60 2.25
N TYR A 373 11.24 -9.71 1.53
CA TYR A 373 12.12 -9.94 0.40
C TYR A 373 11.29 -10.39 -0.79
N GLY A 374 11.26 -9.56 -1.83
CA GLY A 374 10.45 -9.77 -3.01
C GLY A 374 11.27 -9.95 -4.27
N THR A 375 10.66 -10.58 -5.26
CA THR A 375 11.24 -10.81 -6.57
C THR A 375 10.24 -10.48 -7.68
N LEU A 376 10.78 -10.04 -8.81
CA LEU A 376 10.05 -9.81 -10.06
C LEU A 376 10.06 -11.08 -10.93
N GLY A 377 8.93 -11.33 -11.61
CA GLY A 377 8.84 -12.24 -12.74
C GLY A 377 8.40 -13.67 -12.41
N ASN A 378 7.74 -14.26 -13.40
CA ASN A 378 7.13 -15.59 -13.36
C ASN A 378 8.13 -16.73 -13.57
N SER A 379 9.33 -16.44 -14.05
CA SER A 379 10.16 -17.43 -14.72
C SER A 379 11.35 -17.92 -13.90
N ARG A 380 11.46 -17.49 -12.64
CA ARG A 380 12.60 -17.92 -11.83
C ARG A 380 12.39 -19.33 -11.30
N ARG A 381 13.22 -20.25 -11.79
CA ARG A 381 13.42 -21.53 -11.12
C ARG A 381 14.13 -21.27 -9.79
N LEU A 382 13.92 -22.16 -8.83
CA LEU A 382 14.65 -22.10 -7.57
C LEU A 382 16.16 -22.02 -7.79
N ASN A 383 16.66 -22.71 -8.81
CA ASN A 383 18.08 -22.67 -9.20
C ASN A 383 18.53 -21.28 -9.64
N ASP A 384 17.73 -20.58 -10.47
CA ASP A 384 18.03 -19.20 -10.89
C ASP A 384 18.07 -18.23 -9.71
N PHE A 385 17.13 -18.42 -8.77
CA PHE A 385 17.13 -17.66 -7.53
C PHE A 385 18.37 -17.96 -6.67
N MET A 386 18.78 -19.21 -6.59
CA MET A 386 19.97 -19.60 -5.81
C MET A 386 21.28 -19.09 -6.42
N ILE A 387 21.34 -18.97 -7.76
CA ILE A 387 22.54 -18.48 -8.46
C ILE A 387 22.64 -16.95 -8.40
N THR A 388 21.51 -16.23 -8.60
CA THR A 388 21.47 -14.76 -8.65
C THR A 388 20.30 -14.23 -7.83
N PRO A 389 20.31 -14.36 -6.48
CA PRO A 389 19.20 -13.93 -5.63
C PRO A 389 18.93 -12.44 -5.75
N GLU A 390 19.95 -11.66 -6.03
CA GLU A 390 19.90 -10.20 -6.15
C GLU A 390 19.20 -9.67 -7.41
N SER A 391 19.02 -10.49 -8.44
CA SER A 391 18.41 -10.06 -9.70
C SER A 391 16.90 -9.83 -9.54
N GLY A 392 16.39 -8.62 -9.88
CA GLY A 392 14.98 -8.24 -9.78
C GLY A 392 14.42 -8.24 -8.36
N ARG A 393 15.28 -8.10 -7.35
CA ARG A 393 14.89 -8.07 -5.95
C ARG A 393 14.30 -6.72 -5.56
N GLY A 394 13.40 -6.76 -4.57
CA GLY A 394 13.05 -5.65 -3.71
C GLY A 394 13.08 -6.13 -2.27
N PHE A 395 13.40 -5.26 -1.33
CA PHE A 395 13.34 -5.63 0.08
C PHE A 395 12.94 -4.47 0.97
N THR A 396 12.33 -4.81 2.10
CA THR A 396 12.05 -3.88 3.21
C THR A 396 12.54 -4.54 4.49
N PHE A 397 13.27 -3.80 5.31
CA PHE A 397 13.64 -4.19 6.66
C PHE A 397 13.36 -3.06 7.62
N GLY A 398 12.85 -3.40 8.79
CA GLY A 398 12.57 -2.40 9.80
C GLY A 398 12.51 -2.97 11.21
N PHE A 399 12.55 -2.06 12.16
CA PHE A 399 12.37 -2.37 13.57
C PHE A 399 11.61 -1.26 14.29
N SER A 400 11.05 -1.59 15.43
CA SER A 400 10.48 -0.62 16.37
C SER A 400 10.72 -1.10 17.79
N HIS A 401 11.08 -0.18 18.68
CA HIS A 401 11.30 -0.46 20.09
C HIS A 401 10.67 0.62 20.95
N LEU A 402 9.96 0.22 22.00
CA LEU A 402 9.36 1.09 23.00
C LEU A 402 10.17 0.98 24.30
N MET A 403 10.83 2.05 24.69
CA MET A 403 11.59 2.15 25.91
C MET A 403 10.75 2.81 27.00
N ASP A 404 10.67 2.18 28.18
CA ASP A 404 9.95 2.72 29.33
C ASP A 404 10.53 4.04 29.79
N LEU A 405 9.67 5.01 30.06
CA LEU A 405 10.04 6.26 30.70
C LEU A 405 9.70 6.22 32.19
N LYS A 406 10.28 7.12 32.97
CA LYS A 406 10.06 7.21 34.43
C LYS A 406 8.57 7.27 34.83
N LYS A 407 7.73 7.85 33.98
CA LYS A 407 6.29 7.95 34.19
C LYS A 407 5.59 6.72 33.63
N PRO A 408 4.85 5.95 34.42
CA PRO A 408 4.16 4.74 33.97
C PRO A 408 3.25 4.99 32.75
N GLY A 409 3.30 4.06 31.79
CA GLY A 409 2.51 4.14 30.55
C GLY A 409 3.02 5.12 29.50
N HIS A 410 4.16 5.78 29.77
CA HIS A 410 4.84 6.65 28.81
C HIS A 410 6.10 5.95 28.28
N TYR A 411 6.28 6.02 26.97
CA TYR A 411 7.39 5.34 26.29
C TYR A 411 8.09 6.29 25.34
N PHE A 412 9.37 6.04 25.14
CA PHE A 412 10.12 6.59 24.03
C PHE A 412 10.21 5.53 22.93
N GLN A 413 9.70 5.85 21.76
CA GLN A 413 9.68 4.96 20.60
C GLN A 413 10.81 5.32 19.65
N ILE A 414 11.58 4.32 19.25
CA ILE A 414 12.50 4.41 18.11
C ILE A 414 12.00 3.44 17.05
N SER A 415 11.87 3.91 15.81
CA SER A 415 11.52 3.08 14.67
C SER A 415 12.38 3.43 13.47
N SER A 416 12.75 2.44 12.69
CA SER A 416 13.44 2.63 11.42
C SER A 416 12.95 1.62 10.40
N GLU A 417 12.92 2.03 9.13
CA GLU A 417 12.60 1.16 8.01
C GLU A 417 13.42 1.57 6.79
N MET A 418 13.97 0.58 6.10
CA MET A 418 14.66 0.75 4.84
C MET A 418 13.97 -0.08 3.77
N THR A 419 13.63 0.54 2.65
CA THR A 419 13.05 -0.12 1.49
C THR A 419 13.91 0.13 0.26
N GLN A 420 14.17 -0.90 -0.52
CA GLN A 420 14.92 -0.80 -1.76
C GLN A 420 14.21 -1.61 -2.85
N THR A 421 13.86 -0.95 -3.95
CA THR A 421 13.34 -1.56 -5.19
C THR A 421 14.20 -1.24 -6.40
N GLY A 422 15.16 -0.31 -6.28
CA GLY A 422 16.17 -0.03 -7.30
C GLY A 422 17.14 -1.19 -7.47
N GLN A 423 17.46 -1.53 -8.71
CA GLN A 423 18.42 -2.59 -9.02
C GLN A 423 19.84 -2.13 -8.69
N THR A 424 20.67 -3.06 -8.25
CA THR A 424 22.07 -2.78 -7.90
C THR A 424 23.05 -3.43 -8.86
N ILE A 425 22.56 -4.18 -9.85
CA ILE A 425 23.38 -4.98 -10.76
C ILE A 425 23.33 -4.36 -12.15
N ARG A 426 24.49 -4.41 -12.81
CA ARG A 426 24.63 -4.04 -14.21
C ARG A 426 23.83 -5.00 -15.09
N ASN A 427 23.13 -4.45 -16.06
CA ASN A 427 22.34 -5.20 -17.05
C ASN A 427 23.22 -5.85 -18.15
N ASP A 428 24.52 -5.90 -17.97
CA ASP A 428 25.50 -6.34 -18.99
C ASP A 428 25.31 -7.80 -19.41
N ILE A 429 24.73 -8.64 -18.53
CA ILE A 429 24.58 -10.08 -18.76
C ILE A 429 23.11 -10.47 -18.93
N ARG A 430 22.19 -9.74 -18.29
CA ARG A 430 20.77 -10.03 -18.31
C ARG A 430 19.96 -8.76 -18.21
N GLU A 431 19.03 -8.56 -19.13
CA GLU A 431 18.07 -7.47 -19.03
C GLU A 431 17.17 -7.67 -17.82
N LEU A 432 17.19 -6.71 -16.90
CA LEU A 432 16.41 -6.75 -15.66
C LEU A 432 15.18 -5.89 -15.81
N GLN A 433 14.04 -6.43 -15.37
CA GLN A 433 12.82 -5.64 -15.26
C GLN A 433 12.91 -4.71 -14.05
N THR A 434 12.40 -3.50 -14.21
CA THR A 434 12.23 -2.54 -13.13
C THR A 434 10.94 -2.84 -12.33
N TRP A 435 11.00 -2.68 -11.01
CA TRP A 435 9.81 -2.79 -10.15
C TRP A 435 8.71 -1.85 -10.62
N TYR A 436 7.48 -2.42 -10.74
CA TYR A 436 6.22 -1.77 -11.13
C TYR A 436 6.12 -1.33 -12.59
N ILE A 437 7.18 -1.42 -13.39
CA ILE A 437 7.19 -1.16 -14.83
C ILE A 437 7.11 -2.50 -15.58
N HIS A 438 6.43 -2.50 -16.74
CA HIS A 438 6.35 -3.69 -17.58
C HIS A 438 6.20 -3.31 -19.06
N ASP A 439 6.90 -4.04 -19.95
CA ASP A 439 6.91 -3.70 -21.37
C ASP A 439 5.61 -4.04 -22.10
N HIS A 440 4.97 -5.14 -21.75
CA HIS A 440 3.68 -5.51 -22.34
C HIS A 440 2.53 -4.81 -21.60
N VAL A 441 2.45 -4.94 -20.27
CA VAL A 441 1.41 -4.26 -19.46
C VAL A 441 1.86 -2.83 -19.18
N ARG A 442 1.83 -1.99 -20.20
CA ARG A 442 2.44 -0.65 -20.20
C ARG A 442 1.83 0.37 -19.23
N HIS A 443 0.72 0.06 -18.60
CA HIS A 443 0.20 0.85 -17.47
C HIS A 443 0.90 0.53 -16.16
N GLY A 444 1.76 -0.49 -16.14
CA GLY A 444 2.51 -0.91 -14.95
C GLY A 444 1.60 -1.31 -13.79
N TYR A 445 2.20 -1.54 -12.63
CA TYR A 445 1.52 -1.98 -11.41
C TYR A 445 0.86 -0.81 -10.67
N THR A 446 -0.19 -0.24 -11.27
CA THR A 446 -0.85 0.98 -10.80
C THR A 446 -2.37 0.85 -10.76
N HIS A 447 -3.02 1.73 -10.01
CA HIS A 447 -4.46 1.96 -10.05
C HIS A 447 -4.74 3.46 -9.99
N ASN A 448 -5.57 3.98 -10.93
CA ASN A 448 -5.89 5.41 -11.03
C ASN A 448 -4.64 6.31 -10.93
N GLY A 449 -3.56 5.95 -11.62
CA GLY A 449 -2.35 6.77 -11.72
C GLY A 449 -1.40 6.69 -10.55
N GLN A 450 -1.58 5.74 -9.63
CA GLN A 450 -0.74 5.57 -8.46
C GLN A 450 -0.28 4.12 -8.30
N VAL A 451 0.96 3.91 -7.86
CA VAL A 451 1.55 2.59 -7.65
C VAL A 451 0.84 1.84 -6.53
N LEU A 452 0.56 0.56 -6.71
CA LEU A 452 -0.10 -0.29 -5.71
C LEU A 452 0.83 -0.74 -4.57
N GLY A 453 2.14 -0.83 -4.85
CA GLY A 453 3.17 -1.23 -3.88
C GLY A 453 3.83 -0.02 -3.19
N VAL A 454 5.18 0.03 -3.24
CA VAL A 454 5.98 1.11 -2.63
C VAL A 454 5.64 2.47 -3.25
N GLY A 455 5.16 3.39 -2.44
CA GLY A 455 4.59 4.66 -2.88
C GLY A 455 5.57 5.63 -3.55
N ASN A 456 6.87 5.47 -3.34
CA ASN A 456 7.90 6.31 -3.96
C ASN A 456 8.10 6.03 -5.46
N GLY A 457 7.32 5.13 -6.03
CA GLY A 457 7.36 4.78 -7.45
C GLY A 457 8.40 3.73 -7.81
N PRO A 458 8.62 3.52 -9.13
CA PRO A 458 9.49 2.47 -9.62
C PRO A 458 10.94 2.68 -9.18
N ALA A 459 11.63 1.58 -8.90
CA ALA A 459 13.07 1.53 -8.63
C ALA A 459 13.57 2.56 -7.59
N SER A 460 12.79 2.82 -6.56
CA SER A 460 13.13 3.80 -5.52
C SER A 460 13.78 3.14 -4.31
N ASN A 461 14.58 3.93 -3.60
CA ASN A 461 15.14 3.53 -2.30
C ASN A 461 14.76 4.55 -1.24
N GLN A 462 14.31 4.07 -0.10
CA GLN A 462 13.85 4.87 1.01
C GLN A 462 14.51 4.40 2.31
N ILE A 463 14.90 5.33 3.15
CA ILE A 463 15.33 5.08 4.52
C ILE A 463 14.59 6.08 5.41
N PHE A 464 13.97 5.60 6.46
CA PHE A 464 13.26 6.41 7.42
C PHE A 464 13.69 6.07 8.84
N VAL A 465 13.79 7.08 9.68
CA VAL A 465 14.02 6.94 11.12
C VAL A 465 13.05 7.85 11.86
N GLU A 466 12.46 7.35 12.93
CA GLU A 466 11.52 8.08 13.80
C GLU A 466 11.94 7.97 15.25
N PHE A 467 11.83 9.09 15.95
CA PHE A 467 11.95 9.21 17.39
C PHE A 467 10.67 9.86 17.92
N ALA A 468 9.96 9.20 18.81
CA ALA A 468 8.70 9.71 19.32
C ALA A 468 8.50 9.42 20.81
N TRP A 469 7.91 10.39 21.51
CA TRP A 469 7.24 10.13 22.77
C TRP A 469 5.83 9.61 22.50
N VAL A 470 5.43 8.56 23.22
CA VAL A 470 4.10 7.95 23.08
C VAL A 470 3.46 7.69 24.45
N HIS A 471 2.15 7.93 24.51
CA HIS A 471 1.30 7.60 25.66
C HIS A 471 -0.11 7.29 25.15
N LYS A 472 -0.55 6.04 25.29
CA LYS A 472 -1.82 5.57 24.69
C LYS A 472 -1.87 5.92 23.18
N MET A 473 -2.90 6.63 22.72
CA MET A 473 -3.02 7.11 21.34
C MET A 473 -2.16 8.34 21.05
N ASN A 474 -1.72 9.07 22.09
CA ASN A 474 -0.93 10.28 21.89
C ASN A 474 0.50 9.95 21.48
N ARG A 475 1.01 10.71 20.51
CA ARG A 475 2.36 10.62 19.99
C ARG A 475 2.86 12.02 19.59
N ILE A 476 4.08 12.33 19.91
CA ILE A 476 4.79 13.51 19.39
C ILE A 476 6.18 13.02 18.99
N GLY A 477 6.59 13.29 17.77
CA GLY A 477 7.86 12.78 17.29
C GLY A 477 8.49 13.59 16.16
N PHE A 478 9.72 13.22 15.89
CA PHE A 478 10.52 13.69 14.78
C PHE A 478 10.84 12.51 13.86
N GLN A 479 10.71 12.72 12.56
CA GLN A 479 11.10 11.76 11.53
C GLN A 479 12.14 12.37 10.61
N MET A 480 13.07 11.56 10.17
CA MET A 480 13.98 11.88 9.08
C MET A 480 13.84 10.82 8.00
N GLU A 481 13.57 11.26 6.78
CA GLU A 481 13.38 10.37 5.64
C GLU A 481 14.32 10.78 4.51
N ARG A 482 14.91 9.78 3.84
CA ARG A 482 15.68 9.94 2.61
C ARG A 482 15.04 9.08 1.53
N ILE A 483 14.70 9.70 0.40
CA ILE A 483 14.11 9.02 -0.75
C ILE A 483 15.01 9.26 -1.96
N ALA A 484 15.44 8.20 -2.64
CA ALA A 484 16.10 8.27 -3.93
C ALA A 484 15.15 7.70 -4.99
N TYR A 485 14.86 8.51 -6.00
CA TYR A 485 13.86 8.16 -7.00
C TYR A 485 14.47 7.50 -8.23
N ASN A 486 13.78 6.49 -8.72
CA ASN A 486 13.95 5.86 -10.02
C ASN A 486 15.42 5.59 -10.39
N LEU A 487 16.10 4.83 -9.54
CA LEU A 487 17.52 4.54 -9.68
C LEU A 487 17.85 3.74 -10.95
N ASP A 488 16.92 2.90 -11.43
CA ASP A 488 17.13 2.13 -12.66
C ASP A 488 17.14 3.05 -13.88
N PHE A 489 16.27 4.06 -13.92
CA PHE A 489 16.32 5.10 -14.94
C PHE A 489 17.64 5.89 -14.87
N TYR A 490 18.05 6.25 -13.66
CA TYR A 490 19.33 6.94 -13.45
C TYR A 490 20.50 6.13 -14.00
N TYR A 491 20.60 4.84 -13.70
CA TYR A 491 21.66 3.99 -14.23
C TYR A 491 21.54 3.82 -15.75
N TYR A 492 20.34 3.58 -16.27
CA TYR A 492 20.10 3.47 -17.71
C TYR A 492 20.56 4.72 -18.48
N ARG A 493 20.30 5.91 -17.94
CA ARG A 493 20.60 7.18 -18.63
C ARG A 493 22.04 7.66 -18.43
N TYR A 494 22.59 7.47 -17.24
CA TYR A 494 23.85 8.10 -16.85
C TYR A 494 25.04 7.14 -16.68
N GLU A 495 24.87 5.85 -16.87
CA GLU A 495 25.92 4.86 -16.72
C GLU A 495 27.09 5.14 -17.67
N ALA A 496 26.81 5.49 -18.93
CA ALA A 496 27.84 5.79 -19.95
C ALA A 496 28.68 7.02 -19.60
N SER A 497 28.07 8.03 -18.96
CA SER A 497 28.76 9.25 -18.54
C SER A 497 29.51 9.06 -17.21
N LYS A 498 29.22 8.01 -16.46
CA LYS A 498 29.70 7.76 -15.09
C LYS A 498 29.53 8.94 -14.14
N ASP A 499 28.52 9.77 -14.39
CA ASP A 499 28.23 10.93 -13.57
C ASP A 499 27.35 10.53 -12.38
N PHE A 500 27.93 10.36 -11.21
CA PHE A 500 27.26 9.95 -9.98
C PHE A 500 26.56 11.11 -9.26
N ARG A 501 26.63 12.34 -9.75
CA ARG A 501 26.08 13.53 -9.12
C ARG A 501 24.57 13.68 -9.33
N ASN A 502 24.04 13.16 -10.43
CA ASN A 502 22.67 13.43 -10.90
C ASN A 502 21.58 12.63 -10.18
N LYS A 503 21.84 12.00 -9.05
CA LYS A 503 20.79 11.27 -8.31
C LYS A 503 19.73 12.23 -7.79
N TYR A 504 18.47 12.00 -8.15
CA TYR A 504 17.34 12.72 -7.61
C TYR A 504 17.00 12.18 -6.22
N VAL A 505 17.19 13.01 -5.19
CA VAL A 505 17.05 12.61 -3.78
C VAL A 505 16.29 13.66 -2.98
N ASP A 506 15.30 13.22 -2.21
CA ASP A 506 14.65 14.04 -1.19
C ASP A 506 15.20 13.72 0.20
N LEU A 507 15.48 14.77 0.97
CA LEU A 507 15.74 14.73 2.39
C LEU A 507 14.57 15.41 3.11
N VAL A 508 13.88 14.66 3.99
CA VAL A 508 12.59 15.06 4.53
C VAL A 508 12.57 14.99 6.07
N PRO A 509 13.11 15.99 6.78
CA PRO A 509 12.81 16.15 8.19
C PRO A 509 11.32 16.47 8.38
N SER A 510 10.71 15.84 9.39
CA SER A 510 9.28 15.94 9.66
C SER A 510 8.99 16.00 11.16
N LEU A 511 8.00 16.80 11.53
CA LEU A 511 7.38 16.76 12.86
C LEU A 511 6.03 16.04 12.74
N ILE A 512 5.78 15.13 13.65
CA ILE A 512 4.55 14.35 13.70
C ILE A 512 3.88 14.47 15.06
N GLY A 513 2.57 14.45 15.05
CA GLY A 513 1.78 14.41 16.26
C GLY A 513 0.44 13.75 16.07
N ASP A 514 0.06 12.93 17.04
CA ASP A 514 -1.24 12.30 17.16
C ASP A 514 -1.79 12.61 18.55
N TRP A 515 -3.04 13.00 18.63
CA TRP A 515 -3.70 13.35 19.89
C TRP A 515 -5.13 12.83 19.92
N GLN A 516 -5.55 12.42 21.09
CA GLN A 516 -6.94 12.10 21.38
C GLN A 516 -7.52 13.14 22.35
N PHE A 517 -8.60 13.79 21.93
CA PHE A 517 -9.38 14.74 22.73
C PHE A 517 -10.85 14.21 22.81
N GLY A 518 -11.15 13.42 23.84
CA GLY A 518 -12.43 12.75 23.94
C GLY A 518 -12.72 11.88 22.72
N ASN A 519 -13.74 12.24 21.96
CA ASN A 519 -14.16 11.51 20.75
C ASN A 519 -13.45 11.99 19.46
N ILE A 520 -12.51 12.92 19.54
CA ILE A 520 -11.81 13.45 18.39
C ILE A 520 -10.36 12.93 18.42
N LEU A 521 -9.94 12.30 17.32
CA LEU A 521 -8.55 12.02 17.04
C LEU A 521 -8.01 13.08 16.08
N VAL A 522 -6.86 13.61 16.39
CA VAL A 522 -6.15 14.59 15.57
C VAL A 522 -4.80 13.99 15.20
N ASN A 523 -4.48 14.01 13.92
CA ASN A 523 -3.12 13.71 13.47
C ASN A 523 -2.58 14.87 12.65
N ALA A 524 -1.31 15.20 12.84
CA ALA A 524 -0.63 16.26 12.10
C ALA A 524 0.77 15.81 11.70
N ARG A 525 1.19 16.23 10.49
CA ARG A 525 2.53 16.03 9.98
C ARG A 525 2.97 17.29 9.23
N PHE A 526 4.13 17.81 9.59
CA PHE A 526 4.76 18.95 8.94
C PHE A 526 6.11 18.52 8.43
N GLN A 527 6.34 18.66 7.13
CA GLN A 527 7.54 18.17 6.45
C GLN A 527 8.20 19.30 5.70
N TYR A 528 9.51 19.34 5.77
CA TYR A 528 10.34 20.16 4.90
C TYR A 528 11.07 19.24 3.94
N VAL A 529 10.71 19.31 2.68
CA VAL A 529 11.33 18.50 1.63
C VAL A 529 12.44 19.30 0.99
N ASN A 530 13.67 18.85 1.17
CA ASN A 530 14.83 19.38 0.49
C ASN A 530 15.23 18.42 -0.62
N THR A 531 14.89 18.78 -1.85
CA THR A 531 15.17 17.99 -3.04
C THR A 531 16.49 18.38 -3.66
N LEU A 532 17.34 17.40 -3.85
CA LEU A 532 18.62 17.53 -4.53
C LEU A 532 18.48 16.99 -5.98
N ASN A 533 18.97 17.74 -6.96
CA ASN A 533 18.94 17.38 -8.37
C ASN A 533 17.53 17.02 -8.86
N TYR A 534 16.58 17.94 -8.66
CA TYR A 534 15.17 17.75 -9.05
C TYR A 534 15.06 17.27 -10.49
N LYS A 535 14.42 16.11 -10.70
CA LYS A 535 14.29 15.46 -12.00
C LYS A 535 15.64 15.18 -12.69
N TRP A 536 16.67 14.82 -11.91
CA TRP A 536 18.04 14.49 -12.37
C TRP A 536 18.74 15.62 -13.11
N PHE A 537 18.36 16.87 -12.91
CA PHE A 537 18.95 18.02 -13.55
C PHE A 537 20.10 18.60 -12.70
N LEU A 538 21.25 18.86 -13.35
CA LEU A 538 22.37 19.60 -12.79
C LEU A 538 22.52 20.92 -13.53
N GLU A 539 22.69 22.00 -12.82
CA GLU A 539 23.17 23.25 -13.44
C GLU A 539 24.64 23.08 -13.85
N ASN A 540 24.97 23.62 -15.04
CA ASN A 540 26.24 23.41 -15.72
C ASN A 540 27.45 23.83 -14.89
N GLN A 541 28.09 22.90 -14.20
CA GLN A 541 29.42 23.11 -13.60
C GLN A 541 30.16 21.77 -13.53
N PRO A 542 30.85 21.38 -14.60
CA PRO A 542 31.39 20.03 -14.74
C PRO A 542 32.52 19.68 -13.75
N ASP A 543 33.18 20.67 -13.17
CA ASP A 543 34.41 20.48 -12.40
C ASP A 543 34.24 20.42 -10.87
N GLN A 544 33.03 20.55 -10.35
CA GLN A 544 32.75 20.54 -8.90
C GLN A 544 31.93 19.33 -8.48
N TYR A 545 32.42 18.59 -7.48
CA TYR A 545 31.77 17.36 -7.00
C TYR A 545 30.46 17.61 -6.24
N PHE A 546 30.36 18.74 -5.51
CA PHE A 546 29.18 19.19 -4.78
C PHE A 546 28.68 20.51 -5.35
N VAL A 547 28.22 20.46 -6.57
CA VAL A 547 27.53 21.60 -7.16
C VAL A 547 26.12 21.61 -6.64
N PRO A 548 25.56 22.80 -6.25
CA PRO A 548 24.12 22.94 -6.13
C PRO A 548 23.50 22.52 -7.47
N GLY A 549 22.87 21.36 -7.48
CA GLY A 549 22.10 20.93 -8.63
C GLY A 549 20.84 21.80 -8.76
N TYR A 550 19.92 21.35 -9.58
CA TYR A 550 18.61 21.99 -9.68
C TYR A 550 17.78 21.66 -8.42
N ASP A 551 18.20 22.25 -7.28
CA ASP A 551 17.66 21.94 -5.97
C ASP A 551 16.33 22.66 -5.76
N ARG A 552 15.39 21.97 -5.14
CA ARG A 552 14.06 22.50 -4.85
C ARG A 552 13.69 22.27 -3.39
N LYS A 553 12.87 23.18 -2.87
CA LYS A 553 12.36 23.10 -1.50
C LYS A 553 10.84 23.08 -1.53
N ASN A 554 10.24 22.25 -0.68
CA ASN A 554 8.79 22.16 -0.57
C ASN A 554 8.38 22.03 0.90
N PHE A 555 7.37 22.77 1.32
CA PHE A 555 6.72 22.59 2.61
C PHE A 555 5.46 21.78 2.43
N VAL A 556 5.31 20.71 3.21
CA VAL A 556 4.16 19.83 3.20
C VAL A 556 3.52 19.82 4.57
N GLY A 557 2.25 20.15 4.62
CA GLY A 557 1.43 20.04 5.80
C GLY A 557 0.32 19.03 5.60
N GLN A 558 0.15 18.12 6.56
CA GLN A 558 -0.99 17.20 6.60
C GLN A 558 -1.67 17.32 7.95
N VAL A 559 -2.99 17.40 7.96
CA VAL A 559 -3.82 17.37 9.17
C VAL A 559 -5.00 16.44 8.92
N GLY A 560 -5.23 15.55 9.85
CA GLY A 560 -6.40 14.67 9.86
C GLY A 560 -7.20 14.85 11.14
N LEU A 561 -8.50 14.88 11.00
CA LEU A 561 -9.47 14.88 12.09
C LEU A 561 -10.36 13.64 11.93
N THR A 562 -10.50 12.87 13.00
CA THR A 562 -11.40 11.71 13.02
C THR A 562 -12.33 11.85 14.21
N TYR A 563 -13.63 11.91 13.94
CA TYR A 563 -14.66 11.92 14.98
C TYR A 563 -15.19 10.50 15.19
N LEU A 564 -15.09 10.02 16.43
CA LEU A 564 -15.59 8.71 16.86
C LEU A 564 -17.00 8.88 17.40
N PHE A 565 -17.97 8.20 16.81
CA PHE A 565 -19.34 8.16 17.29
C PHE A 565 -19.44 7.12 18.41
N LYS A 566 -19.46 7.57 19.66
CA LYS A 566 -19.58 6.75 20.88
C LYS A 566 -20.98 6.78 21.46
#